data_db20f5d9667136919c4a19ae6442953a
#
_entry.id   db20f5d9667136919c4a19ae6442953a
#
_cell.length_a   1.000
_cell.length_b   1.000
_cell.length_c   1.000
_cell.angle_alpha   90.00
_cell.angle_beta   90.00
_cell.angle_gamma   90.00
#
_symmetry.space_group_name_H-M   'P 1'
#
loop_
_entity.id
_entity.type
_entity.pdbx_description
1 polymer ?
#
loop_
_entity_poly.entity_id
_entity_poly.type
_entity_poly.pdbx_seq_one_letter_code
_entity_poly.pdbx_strand_id
1 'polypeptide(L)'
;MYLILFVLDNPDKLEDLLNAWEEAGAGGATVLVSTGMNRMLNHGFRDDIPLMPGLDDFYKRIEDYHRTLFTIVKDDATLQKVVDATQGVVGDLNAPNTGILVVLPTAQVYGLEKNL
;
A
#
# COMPACT_ATOMS: atom_id res chain seq x y z
N MET A 1 -4.91 -9.40 -17.17
CA MET A 1 -4.42 -9.30 -15.77
C MET A 1 -3.84 -7.94 -15.50
N TYR A 2 -3.96 -7.49 -14.26
CA TYR A 2 -3.49 -6.18 -13.85
C TYR A 2 -2.74 -6.27 -12.54
N LEU A 3 -1.69 -5.46 -12.40
CA LEU A 3 -1.04 -5.20 -11.13
C LEU A 3 -1.68 -3.93 -10.54
N ILE A 4 -2.21 -4.04 -9.34
CA ILE A 4 -2.70 -2.90 -8.58
C ILE A 4 -1.63 -2.58 -7.54
N LEU A 5 -1.13 -1.35 -7.57
CA LEU A 5 -0.19 -0.85 -6.58
C LEU A 5 -0.85 0.31 -5.86
N PHE A 6 -0.90 0.25 -4.54
CA PHE A 6 -1.51 1.28 -3.72
C PHE A 6 -0.56 1.72 -2.61
N VAL A 7 -0.33 3.02 -2.55
CA VAL A 7 0.43 3.63 -1.46
C VAL A 7 -0.56 4.16 -0.44
N LEU A 8 -0.68 3.47 0.68
CA LEU A 8 -1.58 3.82 1.77
C LEU A 8 -0.93 4.88 2.64
N ASP A 9 -1.57 6.04 2.76
CA ASP A 9 -1.04 7.16 3.53
C ASP A 9 -1.18 6.94 5.04
N ASN A 10 -2.33 6.45 5.48
CA ASN A 10 -2.60 6.21 6.90
C ASN A 10 -2.47 4.71 7.25
N PRO A 11 -1.38 4.29 7.92
CA PRO A 11 -1.16 2.88 8.24
C PRO A 11 -2.23 2.28 9.16
N ASP A 12 -2.97 3.10 9.90
CA ASP A 12 -4.03 2.61 10.78
C ASP A 12 -5.19 1.97 10.01
N LYS A 13 -5.30 2.28 8.72
CA LYS A 13 -6.33 1.71 7.84
C LYS A 13 -5.90 0.42 7.14
N LEU A 14 -4.70 -0.07 7.41
CA LEU A 14 -4.15 -1.22 6.69
C LEU A 14 -5.02 -2.48 6.84
N GLU A 15 -5.43 -2.80 8.06
CA GLU A 15 -6.22 -4.00 8.32
C GLU A 15 -7.57 -3.94 7.60
N ASP A 16 -8.26 -2.81 7.68
CA ASP A 16 -9.53 -2.62 6.99
C ASP A 16 -9.36 -2.72 5.48
N LEU A 17 -8.27 -2.18 4.95
CA LEU A 17 -7.97 -2.24 3.53
C LEU A 17 -7.71 -3.66 3.05
N LEU A 18 -6.92 -4.43 3.80
CA LEU A 18 -6.65 -5.82 3.46
C LEU A 18 -7.91 -6.68 3.47
N ASN A 19 -8.77 -6.47 4.46
CA ASN A 19 -10.05 -7.16 4.52
C ASN A 19 -10.96 -6.79 3.36
N ALA A 20 -11.00 -5.52 3.00
CA ALA A 20 -11.81 -5.05 1.87
C ALA A 20 -11.30 -5.60 0.54
N TRP A 21 -10.00 -5.68 0.36
CA TRP A 21 -9.39 -6.27 -0.84
C TRP A 21 -9.71 -7.76 -0.96
N GLU A 22 -9.63 -8.48 0.16
CA GLU A 22 -9.97 -9.91 0.18
C GLU A 22 -11.43 -10.13 -0.21
N GLU A 23 -12.34 -9.36 0.37
CA GLU A 23 -13.76 -9.44 0.02
C GLU A 23 -14.05 -9.07 -1.44
N ALA A 24 -13.25 -8.17 -1.99
CA ALA A 24 -13.38 -7.77 -3.40
C ALA A 24 -12.84 -8.81 -4.37
N GLY A 25 -12.16 -9.84 -3.90
CA GLY A 25 -11.66 -10.92 -4.73
C GLY A 25 -10.16 -10.89 -5.00
N ALA A 26 -9.40 -10.01 -4.33
CA ALA A 26 -7.95 -10.07 -4.38
C ALA A 26 -7.48 -11.31 -3.63
N GLY A 27 -6.80 -12.22 -4.33
CA GLY A 27 -6.39 -13.52 -3.76
C GLY A 27 -5.23 -13.44 -2.80
N GLY A 28 -4.55 -12.32 -2.74
CA GLY A 28 -3.42 -12.07 -1.84
C GLY A 28 -2.83 -10.72 -2.14
N ALA A 29 -2.11 -10.18 -1.17
CA ALA A 29 -1.45 -8.89 -1.34
C ALA A 29 -0.09 -8.92 -0.64
N THR A 30 0.87 -8.21 -1.20
CA THR A 30 2.16 -7.98 -0.57
C THR A 30 2.17 -6.59 0.03
N VAL A 31 2.65 -6.47 1.26
CA VAL A 31 2.68 -5.20 1.99
C VAL A 31 4.14 -4.86 2.28
N LEU A 32 4.52 -3.63 1.93
CA LEU A 32 5.85 -3.10 2.18
C LEU A 32 5.74 -1.84 3.03
N VAL A 33 6.65 -1.69 3.96
CA VAL A 33 6.82 -0.43 4.69
C VAL A 33 7.55 0.55 3.78
N SER A 34 6.99 1.75 3.60
CA SER A 34 7.52 2.74 2.67
C SER A 34 7.43 4.14 3.24
N THR A 35 8.15 5.08 2.62
CA THR A 35 8.09 6.49 3.00
C THR A 35 8.16 7.36 1.77
N GLY A 36 7.54 8.53 1.84
CA GLY A 36 7.52 9.47 0.74
C GLY A 36 8.73 10.39 0.71
N MET A 37 8.98 10.98 -0.45
CA MET A 37 10.11 11.89 -0.67
C MET A 37 10.08 13.08 0.28
N ASN A 38 8.91 13.71 0.45
CA ASN A 38 8.80 14.88 1.33
C ASN A 38 9.13 14.54 2.77
N ARG A 39 8.70 13.38 3.22
CA ARG A 39 9.00 12.90 4.56
C ARG A 39 10.49 12.66 4.75
N MET A 40 11.13 12.00 3.78
CA MET A 40 12.57 11.75 3.82
C MET A 40 13.37 13.04 3.81
N LEU A 41 13.00 14.00 2.97
CA LEU A 41 13.70 15.28 2.88
C LEU A 41 13.55 16.11 4.16
N ASN A 42 12.41 16.01 4.84
CA ASN A 42 12.15 16.78 6.04
C ASN A 42 12.63 16.11 7.32
N HIS A 43 12.75 14.78 7.34
CA HIS A 43 13.02 14.01 8.55
C HIS A 43 14.13 12.98 8.42
N GLY A 44 14.46 12.52 7.21
CA GLY A 44 15.31 11.34 7.00
C GLY A 44 16.80 11.61 6.82
N PHE A 45 17.20 12.81 6.42
CA PHE A 45 18.58 13.14 6.05
C PHE A 45 19.15 14.33 6.81
N ARG A 46 18.66 14.62 8.00
CA ARG A 46 19.20 15.71 8.81
C ARG A 46 20.50 15.27 9.49
N ASP A 47 21.51 16.12 9.41
CA ASP A 47 22.83 15.87 10.03
C ASP A 47 22.75 15.79 11.55
N ASP A 48 21.70 16.33 12.15
CA ASP A 48 21.47 16.33 13.58
C ASP A 48 20.76 15.08 14.11
N ILE A 49 20.43 14.14 13.23
CA ILE A 49 19.85 12.87 13.65
C ILE A 49 20.92 11.99 14.25
N PRO A 50 20.73 11.47 15.48
CA PRO A 50 21.71 10.57 16.09
C PRO A 50 21.96 9.36 15.18
N LEU A 51 23.23 9.00 15.03
CA LEU A 51 23.62 7.82 14.24
C LEU A 51 23.02 6.52 14.78
N MET A 52 22.62 6.50 16.04
CA MET A 52 21.96 5.36 16.66
C MET A 52 20.72 5.86 17.41
N PRO A 53 19.60 6.01 16.72
CA PRO A 53 18.35 6.31 17.41
C PRO A 53 17.99 5.17 18.35
N GLY A 54 17.39 5.48 19.48
CA GLY A 54 16.89 4.48 20.39
C GLY A 54 15.85 3.59 19.69
N LEU A 55 15.67 2.37 20.17
CA LEU A 55 14.69 1.43 19.61
C LEU A 55 13.30 2.03 19.57
N ASP A 56 12.93 2.82 20.57
CA ASP A 56 11.63 3.48 20.62
C ASP A 56 11.43 4.45 19.47
N ASP A 57 12.48 5.23 19.12
CA ASP A 57 12.42 6.15 17.98
C ASP A 57 12.34 5.41 16.65
N PHE A 58 13.03 4.28 16.56
CA PHE A 58 12.99 3.42 15.38
C PHE A 58 11.57 2.85 15.18
N TYR A 59 10.96 2.32 16.21
CA TYR A 59 9.59 1.77 16.13
C TYR A 59 8.56 2.85 15.83
N LYS A 60 8.68 4.03 16.42
CA LYS A 60 7.80 5.16 16.12
C LYS A 60 7.88 5.57 14.66
N ARG A 61 9.08 5.56 14.08
CA ARG A 61 9.27 5.91 12.67
C ARG A 61 8.61 4.88 11.75
N ILE A 62 8.70 3.59 12.08
CA ILE A 62 8.06 2.53 11.31
C ILE A 62 6.54 2.66 11.36
N GLU A 63 5.98 2.95 12.53
CA GLU A 63 4.53 3.14 12.70
C GLU A 63 4.00 4.30 11.86
N ASP A 64 4.79 5.36 11.72
CA ASP A 64 4.40 6.54 10.95
C ASP A 64 4.63 6.39 9.46
N TYR A 65 5.31 5.35 9.01
CA TYR A 65 5.60 5.15 7.58
C TYR A 65 4.35 4.72 6.84
N HIS A 66 4.35 5.07 5.55
CA HIS A 66 3.32 4.58 4.64
C HIS A 66 3.41 3.07 4.46
N ARG A 67 2.36 2.50 3.93
CA ARG A 67 2.35 1.10 3.51
C ARG A 67 2.09 1.06 2.02
N THR A 68 2.96 0.40 1.28
CA THR A 68 2.75 0.14 -0.14
C THR A 68 2.29 -1.29 -0.31
N LEU A 69 1.14 -1.45 -0.96
CA LEU A 69 0.55 -2.76 -1.19
C LEU A 69 0.51 -3.02 -2.68
N PHE A 70 0.68 -4.27 -3.07
CA PHE A 70 0.38 -4.66 -4.43
C PHE A 70 -0.33 -6.01 -4.47
N THR A 71 -1.17 -6.17 -5.47
CA THR A 71 -1.86 -7.41 -5.76
C THR A 71 -2.04 -7.54 -7.27
N ILE A 72 -2.31 -8.76 -7.72
CA ILE A 72 -2.58 -9.02 -9.13
C ILE A 72 -4.00 -9.54 -9.23
N VAL A 73 -4.79 -8.96 -10.13
CA VAL A 73 -6.16 -9.37 -10.40
C VAL A 73 -6.30 -9.84 -11.83
N LYS A 74 -7.20 -10.78 -12.07
CA LYS A 74 -7.30 -11.48 -13.35
C LYS A 74 -8.11 -10.75 -14.41
N ASP A 75 -9.11 -9.96 -14.00
CA ASP A 75 -10.08 -9.39 -14.93
C ASP A 75 -10.51 -7.97 -14.53
N ASP A 76 -11.20 -7.31 -15.44
CA ASP A 76 -11.68 -5.95 -15.24
C ASP A 76 -12.72 -5.86 -14.12
N ALA A 77 -13.54 -6.85 -13.95
CA ALA A 77 -14.58 -6.84 -12.92
C ALA A 77 -13.96 -6.88 -11.52
N THR A 78 -12.96 -7.74 -11.30
CA THR A 78 -12.25 -7.80 -10.03
C THR A 78 -11.45 -6.53 -9.79
N LEU A 79 -10.79 -6.02 -10.83
CA LEU A 79 -10.08 -4.75 -10.75
C LEU A 79 -10.98 -3.63 -10.22
N GLN A 80 -12.17 -3.48 -10.80
CA GLN A 80 -13.10 -2.44 -10.40
C GLN A 80 -13.57 -2.63 -8.95
N LYS A 81 -13.81 -3.87 -8.55
CA LYS A 81 -14.20 -4.17 -7.16
C LYS A 81 -13.11 -3.78 -6.17
N VAL A 82 -11.85 -4.03 -6.50
CA VAL A 82 -10.72 -3.68 -5.64
C VAL A 82 -10.56 -2.15 -5.56
N VAL A 83 -10.70 -1.47 -6.68
CA VAL A 83 -10.66 0.01 -6.70
C VAL A 83 -11.79 0.58 -5.84
N ASP A 84 -13.00 0.09 -6.00
CA ASP A 84 -14.15 0.55 -5.22
C ASP A 84 -13.98 0.24 -3.73
N ALA A 85 -13.47 -0.94 -3.40
CA ALA A 85 -13.18 -1.33 -2.02
C ALA A 85 -12.13 -0.42 -1.38
N THR A 86 -11.11 -0.04 -2.14
CA THR A 86 -10.09 0.90 -1.67
C THR A 86 -10.71 2.24 -1.32
N GLN A 87 -11.55 2.78 -2.19
CA GLN A 87 -12.23 4.04 -1.93
C GLN A 87 -13.24 3.94 -0.78
N GLY A 88 -13.81 2.77 -0.56
CA GLY A 88 -14.67 2.52 0.60
C GLY A 88 -13.95 2.64 1.93
N VAL A 89 -12.64 2.36 1.94
CA VAL A 89 -11.82 2.44 3.16
C VAL A 89 -11.18 3.81 3.33
N VAL A 90 -10.56 4.35 2.27
CA VAL A 90 -9.75 5.58 2.38
C VAL A 90 -10.48 6.83 1.91
N GLY A 91 -11.62 6.69 1.26
CA GLY A 91 -12.34 7.80 0.67
C GLY A 91 -11.98 8.00 -0.80
N ASP A 92 -12.46 9.11 -1.37
CA ASP A 92 -12.21 9.44 -2.77
C ASP A 92 -10.71 9.58 -3.02
N LEU A 93 -10.18 8.76 -3.93
CA LEU A 93 -8.75 8.76 -4.25
C LEU A 93 -8.27 10.06 -4.89
N ASN A 94 -9.17 10.89 -5.41
CA ASN A 94 -8.82 12.21 -5.90
C ASN A 94 -8.78 13.27 -4.80
N ALA A 95 -9.20 12.92 -3.58
CA ALA A 95 -9.10 13.81 -2.43
C ALA A 95 -7.70 13.74 -1.81
N PRO A 96 -7.25 14.81 -1.11
CA PRO A 96 -5.93 14.79 -0.48
C PRO A 96 -5.85 13.77 0.67
N ASN A 97 -4.65 13.26 0.91
CA ASN A 97 -4.31 12.37 2.02
C ASN A 97 -5.01 11.00 2.00
N THR A 98 -5.38 10.54 0.81
CA THR A 98 -6.02 9.23 0.64
C THR A 98 -5.06 8.16 0.14
N GLY A 99 -3.95 8.56 -0.46
CA GLY A 99 -2.97 7.66 -1.06
C GLY A 99 -2.96 7.75 -2.58
N ILE A 100 -2.19 6.87 -3.20
CA ILE A 100 -2.05 6.81 -4.66
C ILE A 100 -2.28 5.38 -5.10
N LEU A 101 -3.23 5.17 -6.00
CA LEU A 101 -3.51 3.88 -6.60
C LEU A 101 -3.12 3.89 -8.07
N VAL A 102 -2.31 2.92 -8.47
CA VAL A 102 -1.84 2.76 -9.84
C VAL A 102 -2.25 1.39 -10.34
N VAL A 103 -2.76 1.33 -11.57
CA VAL A 103 -3.11 0.09 -12.24
C VAL A 103 -2.23 -0.08 -13.46
N LEU A 104 -1.57 -1.23 -13.57
CA LEU A 104 -0.70 -1.55 -14.68
C LEU A 104 -1.17 -2.86 -15.34
N PRO A 105 -1.34 -2.90 -16.66
CA PRO A 105 -1.56 -4.17 -17.33
C PRO A 105 -0.28 -5.01 -17.25
N THR A 106 -0.43 -6.30 -17.00
CA THR A 106 0.71 -7.20 -16.89
C THR A 106 0.86 -7.99 -18.19
N ALA A 107 2.08 -8.04 -18.71
CA ALA A 107 2.35 -8.81 -19.93
C ALA A 107 2.35 -10.32 -19.63
N GLN A 108 2.96 -10.73 -18.52
CA GLN A 108 3.04 -12.12 -18.10
C GLN A 108 3.07 -12.20 -16.59
N VAL A 109 2.41 -13.20 -16.02
CA VAL A 109 2.41 -13.48 -14.58
C VAL A 109 2.63 -14.97 -14.37
N TYR A 110 3.59 -15.32 -13.54
CA TYR A 110 3.90 -16.70 -13.18
C TYR A 110 3.75 -16.87 -11.68
N GLY A 111 3.16 -17.96 -11.27
CA GLY A 111 3.07 -18.33 -9.86
C GLY A 111 1.84 -17.75 -9.12
N LEU A 112 0.92 -17.14 -9.86
CA LEU A 112 -0.29 -16.56 -9.25
C LEU A 112 -1.24 -17.66 -8.76
N GLU A 113 -1.40 -18.74 -9.54
CA GLU A 113 -2.25 -19.86 -9.20
C GLU A 113 -1.39 -21.02 -8.73
N LYS A 114 -1.39 -21.24 -7.45
CA LYS A 114 -0.73 -22.39 -6.86
C LYS A 114 -1.78 -23.24 -6.17
N ASN A 115 -1.84 -24.49 -6.55
CA ASN A 115 -2.64 -25.48 -5.82
C ASN A 115 -1.88 -25.83 -4.54
N LEU A 116 -2.38 -25.34 -3.44
CA LEU A 116 -1.86 -25.65 -2.11
C LEU A 116 -2.59 -26.86 -1.54
#